data_2fa3887ec5c073ab5eb10332774437a2
#
_entry.id   2fa3887ec5c073ab5eb10332774437a2
#
_cell.length_a   1.000
_cell.length_b   1.000
_cell.length_c   1.000
_cell.angle_alpha   90.00
_cell.angle_beta   90.00
_cell.angle_gamma   90.00
#
_symmetry.space_group_name_H-M   'P 1'
#
loop_
_entity.id
_entity.type
_entity.pdbx_description
1 polymer ?
#
loop_
_entity_poly.entity_id
_entity_poly.type
_entity_poly.pdbx_seq_one_letter_code
_entity_poly.pdbx_strand_id
1 'polypeptide(L)'
;MDSLEKNKYKYVKNILSPDMVEFLTSYSLKNLTVGDEDVPLSSASHSINSEIYTHMIHYLLPTIEKETNLKLKPIYSYNRIYLGGAELKKHVDRAACEISASITLKYFYEDENYKWPLCMGDTPIVIESGDGVIYKGCEIPHWRPVFNQPKEYWHHQLF
;
A
#
# COMPACT_ATOMS: atom_id res chain seq x y z
N MET A 1 11.93 21.12 8.99
CA MET A 1 10.78 21.06 8.09
C MET A 1 10.45 19.60 7.92
N ASP A 2 9.24 19.17 8.25
CA ASP A 2 8.85 17.76 8.18
C ASP A 2 8.98 17.25 6.74
N SER A 3 9.41 16.00 6.55
CA SER A 3 9.58 15.40 5.23
C SER A 3 8.27 15.36 4.43
N LEU A 4 7.13 15.22 5.12
CA LEU A 4 5.80 15.24 4.51
C LEU A 4 5.48 16.61 3.88
N GLU A 5 5.85 17.71 4.52
CA GLU A 5 5.65 19.05 3.97
C GLU A 5 6.58 19.35 2.80
N LYS A 6 7.85 18.91 2.89
CA LYS A 6 8.86 19.18 1.88
C LYS A 6 8.70 18.29 0.65
N ASN A 7 8.55 16.97 0.87
CA ASN A 7 8.59 15.97 -0.18
C ASN A 7 7.19 15.48 -0.60
N LYS A 8 6.13 15.87 0.15
CA LYS A 8 4.76 15.37 0.02
C LYS A 8 4.59 13.90 0.41
N TYR A 9 5.63 13.26 0.91
CA TYR A 9 5.59 11.90 1.46
C TYR A 9 6.62 11.72 2.57
N LYS A 10 6.38 10.70 3.39
CA LYS A 10 7.26 10.28 4.48
C LYS A 10 7.32 8.76 4.55
N TYR A 11 8.51 8.20 4.56
CA TYR A 11 8.73 6.77 4.82
C TYR A 11 8.67 6.50 6.33
N VAL A 12 7.94 5.49 6.74
CA VAL A 12 7.78 5.08 8.14
C VAL A 12 8.15 3.61 8.27
N LYS A 13 9.15 3.33 9.10
CA LYS A 13 9.58 1.97 9.40
C LYS A 13 8.71 1.33 10.47
N ASN A 14 8.49 0.02 10.33
CA ASN A 14 7.79 -0.80 11.32
C ASN A 14 6.42 -0.22 11.71
N ILE A 15 5.66 0.28 10.72
CA ILE A 15 4.31 0.80 10.95
C ILE A 15 3.35 -0.32 11.37
N LEU A 16 3.65 -1.56 10.97
CA LEU A 16 3.04 -2.79 11.45
C LEU A 16 4.09 -3.73 12.03
N SER A 17 3.73 -4.43 13.11
CA SER A 17 4.58 -5.46 13.68
C SER A 17 4.66 -6.69 12.77
N PRO A 18 5.74 -7.49 12.85
CA PRO A 18 5.86 -8.73 12.08
C PRO A 18 4.67 -9.70 12.30
N ASP A 19 4.18 -9.81 13.53
CA ASP A 19 3.03 -10.67 13.86
C ASP A 19 1.74 -10.19 13.17
N MET A 20 1.51 -8.87 13.12
CA MET A 20 0.36 -8.30 12.41
C MET A 20 0.48 -8.52 10.90
N VAL A 21 1.65 -8.35 10.34
CA VAL A 21 1.94 -8.62 8.93
C VAL A 21 1.64 -10.08 8.59
N GLU A 22 2.14 -11.01 9.41
CA GLU A 22 1.92 -12.45 9.19
C GLU A 22 0.43 -12.81 9.30
N PHE A 23 -0.25 -12.28 10.31
CA PHE A 23 -1.69 -12.49 10.49
C PHE A 23 -2.49 -12.01 9.28
N LEU A 24 -2.29 -10.77 8.85
CA LEU A 24 -3.02 -10.19 7.72
C LEU A 24 -2.72 -10.92 6.41
N THR A 25 -1.46 -11.29 6.18
CA THR A 25 -1.06 -12.01 4.97
C THR A 25 -1.64 -13.42 4.94
N SER A 26 -1.52 -14.17 6.03
CA SER A 26 -2.06 -15.53 6.10
C SER A 26 -3.58 -15.56 5.96
N TYR A 27 -4.26 -14.58 6.54
CA TYR A 27 -5.70 -14.39 6.38
C TYR A 27 -6.05 -14.15 4.90
N SER A 28 -5.34 -13.24 4.23
CA SER A 28 -5.59 -12.90 2.84
C SER A 28 -5.39 -14.09 1.90
N LEU A 29 -4.26 -14.79 2.04
CA LEU A 29 -3.94 -15.92 1.18
C LEU A 29 -4.93 -17.08 1.32
N LYS A 30 -5.57 -17.23 2.49
CA LYS A 30 -6.61 -18.25 2.71
C LYS A 30 -7.99 -17.84 2.18
N ASN A 31 -8.22 -16.55 1.99
CA ASN A 31 -9.52 -16.00 1.60
C ASN A 31 -9.48 -15.29 0.23
N LEU A 32 -8.51 -15.67 -0.61
CA LEU A 32 -8.43 -15.13 -1.98
C LEU A 32 -9.72 -15.41 -2.72
N THR A 33 -10.43 -14.36 -3.09
CA THR A 33 -11.51 -14.40 -4.06
C THR A 33 -10.99 -13.91 -5.40
N VAL A 34 -11.25 -14.68 -6.46
CA VAL A 34 -10.83 -14.30 -7.81
C VAL A 34 -11.65 -13.07 -8.26
N GLY A 35 -10.94 -12.00 -8.59
CA GLY A 35 -11.46 -10.93 -9.42
C GLY A 35 -12.22 -9.83 -8.68
N ASP A 36 -11.50 -8.83 -8.22
CA ASP A 36 -12.06 -7.49 -8.11
C ASP A 36 -11.44 -6.63 -9.21
N GLU A 37 -12.19 -6.48 -10.30
CA GLU A 37 -11.85 -5.59 -11.42
C GLU A 37 -12.12 -4.11 -11.07
N ASP A 38 -12.52 -3.83 -9.82
CA ASP A 38 -13.07 -2.55 -9.40
C ASP A 38 -12.05 -1.40 -9.22
N VAL A 39 -10.77 -1.65 -9.47
CA VAL A 39 -9.80 -0.56 -9.48
C VAL A 39 -9.24 -0.37 -10.89
N PRO A 40 -9.77 0.61 -11.63
CA PRO A 40 -9.40 0.84 -13.04
C PRO A 40 -7.94 1.25 -13.24
N LEU A 41 -7.20 1.51 -12.14
CA LEU A 41 -5.81 1.95 -12.16
C LEU A 41 -4.81 0.81 -11.97
N SER A 42 -5.25 -0.39 -11.63
CA SER A 42 -4.38 -1.55 -11.48
C SER A 42 -4.92 -2.75 -12.25
N SER A 43 -4.01 -3.57 -12.76
CA SER A 43 -4.28 -4.80 -13.48
C SER A 43 -3.76 -6.01 -12.69
N ALA A 44 -4.27 -7.20 -13.00
CA ALA A 44 -3.80 -8.47 -12.43
C ALA A 44 -3.63 -8.40 -10.89
N SER A 45 -4.71 -8.11 -10.18
CA SER A 45 -4.69 -8.03 -8.72
C SER A 45 -5.94 -8.62 -8.10
N HIS A 46 -5.83 -9.04 -6.84
CA HIS A 46 -6.95 -9.46 -6.02
C HIS A 46 -7.09 -8.52 -4.83
N SER A 47 -8.32 -8.18 -4.47
CA SER A 47 -8.62 -7.55 -3.20
C SER A 47 -9.48 -8.50 -2.36
N ILE A 48 -9.45 -8.30 -1.05
CA ILE A 48 -10.30 -9.05 -0.12
C ILE A 48 -11.18 -8.05 0.58
N ASN A 49 -12.46 -8.07 0.26
CA ASN A 49 -13.44 -7.29 0.99
C ASN A 49 -13.69 -7.97 2.35
N SER A 50 -13.09 -7.42 3.39
CA SER A 50 -13.11 -7.98 4.73
C SER A 50 -13.20 -6.89 5.77
N GLU A 51 -14.00 -7.11 6.79
CA GLU A 51 -14.10 -6.20 7.94
C GLU A 51 -12.75 -5.96 8.61
N ILE A 52 -11.86 -6.97 8.61
CA ILE A 52 -10.50 -6.81 9.16
C ILE A 52 -9.80 -5.63 8.50
N TYR A 53 -9.79 -5.58 7.17
CA TYR A 53 -9.14 -4.48 6.46
C TYR A 53 -9.86 -3.16 6.62
N THR A 54 -11.20 -3.17 6.66
CA THR A 54 -11.99 -1.98 6.96
C THR A 54 -11.65 -1.39 8.32
N HIS A 55 -11.35 -2.24 9.32
CA HIS A 55 -10.98 -1.78 10.66
C HIS A 55 -9.51 -1.40 10.81
N MET A 56 -8.63 -1.78 9.89
CA MET A 56 -7.21 -1.41 9.94
C MET A 56 -6.99 0.11 9.96
N ILE A 57 -7.88 0.89 9.34
CA ILE A 57 -7.79 2.35 9.38
C ILE A 57 -7.86 2.89 10.82
N HIS A 58 -8.70 2.33 11.67
CA HIS A 58 -8.82 2.74 13.07
C HIS A 58 -7.62 2.29 13.91
N TYR A 59 -7.07 1.12 13.60
CA TYR A 59 -5.84 0.64 14.22
C TYR A 59 -4.64 1.52 13.88
N LEU A 60 -4.52 1.94 12.64
CA LEU A 60 -3.40 2.74 12.13
C LEU A 60 -3.54 4.24 12.44
N LEU A 61 -4.76 4.76 12.63
CA LEU A 61 -5.03 6.19 12.77
C LEU A 61 -4.12 6.89 13.80
N PRO A 62 -3.92 6.37 15.03
CA PRO A 62 -3.05 7.03 16.02
C PRO A 62 -1.60 7.14 15.55
N THR A 63 -1.11 6.13 14.84
CA THR A 63 0.25 6.12 14.28
C THR A 63 0.38 7.14 13.15
N ILE A 64 -0.58 7.16 12.21
CA ILE A 64 -0.57 8.12 11.10
C ILE A 64 -0.69 9.56 11.61
N GLU A 65 -1.57 9.83 12.58
CA GLU A 65 -1.68 11.15 13.21
C GLU A 65 -0.37 11.60 13.88
N LYS A 66 0.29 10.68 14.59
CA LYS A 66 1.59 10.94 15.22
C LYS A 66 2.66 11.28 14.17
N GLU A 67 2.74 10.48 13.10
CA GLU A 67 3.76 10.65 12.07
C GLU A 67 3.56 11.89 11.20
N THR A 68 2.33 12.37 11.08
CA THR A 68 1.96 13.55 10.28
C THR A 68 1.81 14.82 11.13
N ASN A 69 1.65 14.68 12.45
CA ASN A 69 1.24 15.76 13.36
C ASN A 69 -0.09 16.43 12.96
N LEU A 70 -0.98 15.66 12.35
CA LEU A 70 -2.30 16.12 11.93
C LEU A 70 -3.39 15.41 12.75
N LYS A 71 -4.57 16.02 12.82
CA LYS A 71 -5.81 15.35 13.23
C LYS A 71 -6.56 14.92 11.97
N LEU A 72 -6.80 13.61 11.86
CA LEU A 72 -7.32 13.01 10.65
C LEU A 72 -8.71 12.42 10.86
N LYS A 73 -9.51 12.46 9.80
CA LYS A 73 -10.79 11.77 9.74
C LYS A 73 -10.62 10.52 8.88
N PRO A 74 -10.78 9.32 9.44
CA PRO A 74 -10.65 8.08 8.67
C PRO A 74 -11.75 7.99 7.61
N ILE A 75 -11.39 7.55 6.40
CA ILE A 75 -12.31 7.39 5.28
C ILE A 75 -12.52 5.91 4.97
N TYR A 76 -11.47 5.18 4.58
CA TYR A 76 -11.50 3.75 4.33
C TYR A 76 -10.09 3.16 4.35
N SER A 77 -10.00 1.85 4.48
CA SER A 77 -8.80 1.08 4.19
C SER A 77 -9.16 -0.21 3.45
N TYR A 78 -8.25 -0.71 2.67
CA TYR A 78 -8.39 -1.93 1.89
C TYR A 78 -7.02 -2.55 1.61
N ASN A 79 -7.03 -3.77 1.15
CA ASN A 79 -5.81 -4.45 0.75
C ASN A 79 -5.85 -4.87 -0.71
N ARG A 80 -4.67 -5.16 -1.24
CA ARG A 80 -4.52 -5.66 -2.61
C ARG A 80 -3.34 -6.61 -2.70
N ILE A 81 -3.55 -7.74 -3.38
CA ILE A 81 -2.49 -8.65 -3.77
C ILE A 81 -2.26 -8.48 -5.26
N TYR A 82 -1.15 -7.87 -5.62
CA TYR A 82 -0.71 -7.72 -6.99
C TYR A 82 -0.05 -9.01 -7.47
N LEU A 83 -0.39 -9.46 -8.67
CA LEU A 83 0.20 -10.62 -9.32
C LEU A 83 1.17 -10.18 -10.42
N GLY A 84 2.00 -11.09 -10.89
CA GLY A 84 2.91 -10.84 -12.01
C GLY A 84 2.17 -10.25 -13.21
N GLY A 85 2.72 -9.19 -13.79
CA GLY A 85 2.11 -8.38 -14.83
C GLY A 85 1.22 -7.23 -14.34
N ALA A 86 0.98 -7.11 -13.03
CA ALA A 86 0.23 -5.98 -12.46
C ALA A 86 0.95 -4.65 -12.67
N GLU A 87 0.17 -3.59 -12.76
CA GLU A 87 0.63 -2.21 -12.88
C GLU A 87 -0.29 -1.31 -12.05
N LEU A 88 0.26 -0.30 -11.42
CA LEU A 88 -0.53 0.81 -10.87
C LEU A 88 -0.24 2.06 -11.70
N LYS A 89 -1.19 2.48 -12.49
CA LYS A 89 -1.03 3.66 -13.35
C LYS A 89 -0.78 4.93 -12.56
N LYS A 90 0.01 5.85 -13.12
CA LYS A 90 0.31 7.14 -12.50
C LYS A 90 -0.97 7.95 -12.31
N HIS A 91 -1.24 8.34 -11.06
CA HIS A 91 -2.43 9.09 -10.67
C HIS A 91 -2.19 9.89 -9.40
N VAL A 92 -3.11 10.76 -9.07
CA VAL A 92 -3.31 11.35 -7.74
C VAL A 92 -4.62 10.80 -7.17
N ASP A 93 -4.72 10.77 -5.86
CA ASP A 93 -5.93 10.32 -5.18
C ASP A 93 -7.09 11.32 -5.34
N ARG A 94 -8.30 10.83 -5.09
CA ARG A 94 -9.49 11.68 -5.04
C ARG A 94 -9.45 12.63 -3.84
N ALA A 95 -10.18 13.74 -3.91
CA ALA A 95 -10.16 14.81 -2.91
C ALA A 95 -10.42 14.37 -1.46
N ALA A 96 -11.14 13.25 -1.23
CA ALA A 96 -11.36 12.71 0.10
C ALA A 96 -10.12 12.04 0.71
N CYS A 97 -9.07 11.77 -0.07
CA CYS A 97 -7.86 11.07 0.36
C CYS A 97 -6.69 12.06 0.44
N GLU A 98 -6.83 13.11 1.27
CA GLU A 98 -5.78 14.12 1.43
C GLU A 98 -4.49 13.53 1.99
N ILE A 99 -4.62 12.64 2.98
CA ILE A 99 -3.52 11.86 3.55
C ILE A 99 -3.80 10.39 3.29
N SER A 100 -2.93 9.76 2.57
CA SER A 100 -2.96 8.34 2.25
C SER A 100 -1.75 7.62 2.82
N ALA A 101 -1.87 6.32 3.04
CA ALA A 101 -0.76 5.46 3.42
C ALA A 101 -0.75 4.22 2.54
N SER A 102 0.45 3.80 2.15
CA SER A 102 0.68 2.57 1.40
C SER A 102 1.68 1.72 2.18
N ILE A 103 1.25 0.58 2.69
CA ILE A 103 2.02 -0.28 3.61
C ILE A 103 2.23 -1.64 2.95
N THR A 104 3.49 -2.04 2.80
CA THR A 104 3.82 -3.38 2.30
C THR A 104 3.59 -4.41 3.41
N LEU A 105 2.69 -5.37 3.18
CA LEU A 105 2.50 -6.48 4.09
C LEU A 105 3.57 -7.55 3.82
N LYS A 106 3.50 -8.22 2.69
CA LYS A 106 4.46 -9.27 2.35
C LYS A 106 4.56 -9.40 0.83
N TYR A 107 5.63 -10.01 0.37
CA TYR A 107 5.82 -10.32 -1.04
C TYR A 107 6.49 -11.67 -1.22
N PHE A 108 6.27 -12.26 -2.36
CA PHE A 108 6.91 -13.49 -2.82
C PHE A 108 7.36 -13.28 -4.26
N TYR A 109 8.67 -13.24 -4.48
CA TYR A 109 9.30 -12.96 -5.76
C TYR A 109 10.16 -14.13 -6.21
N GLU A 110 10.34 -14.29 -7.52
CA GLU A 110 11.21 -15.29 -8.12
C GLU A 110 12.67 -15.08 -7.71
N ASP A 111 13.11 -13.82 -7.76
CA ASP A 111 14.45 -13.39 -7.32
C ASP A 111 14.34 -12.60 -6.03
N GLU A 112 15.00 -13.05 -4.97
CA GLU A 112 15.04 -12.37 -3.67
C GLU A 112 15.60 -10.95 -3.74
N ASN A 113 16.43 -10.66 -4.75
CA ASN A 113 16.97 -9.31 -4.99
C ASN A 113 16.03 -8.41 -5.78
N TYR A 114 14.95 -8.95 -6.34
CA TYR A 114 13.95 -8.15 -7.05
C TYR A 114 13.32 -7.12 -6.13
N LYS A 115 13.14 -5.90 -6.63
CA LYS A 115 12.49 -4.82 -5.90
C LYS A 115 11.41 -4.20 -6.79
N TRP A 116 10.23 -4.07 -6.22
CA TRP A 116 9.08 -3.45 -6.90
C TRP A 116 8.68 -2.17 -6.19
N PRO A 117 9.20 -1.01 -6.65
CA PRO A 117 9.02 0.25 -5.94
C PRO A 117 7.60 0.82 -6.10
N LEU A 118 7.20 1.62 -5.11
CA LEU A 118 6.18 2.64 -5.25
C LEU A 118 6.88 3.94 -5.65
N CYS A 119 6.51 4.52 -6.78
CA CYS A 119 7.07 5.79 -7.23
C CYS A 119 6.24 6.95 -6.69
N MET A 120 6.88 7.87 -5.98
CA MET A 120 6.32 9.14 -5.52
C MET A 120 6.85 10.26 -6.42
N GLY A 121 6.00 10.77 -7.34
CA GLY A 121 6.50 11.55 -8.47
C GLY A 121 7.46 10.70 -9.31
N ASP A 122 8.71 11.16 -9.40
CA ASP A 122 9.77 10.45 -10.12
C ASP A 122 10.74 9.70 -9.18
N THR A 123 10.46 9.67 -7.87
CA THR A 123 11.29 8.99 -6.87
C THR A 123 10.78 7.59 -6.60
N PRO A 124 11.52 6.53 -6.97
CA PRO A 124 11.18 5.16 -6.63
C PRO A 124 11.49 4.87 -5.17
N ILE A 125 10.53 4.29 -4.44
CA ILE A 125 10.65 3.93 -3.04
C ILE A 125 10.38 2.44 -2.88
N VAL A 126 11.37 1.71 -2.41
CA VAL A 126 11.20 0.32 -1.99
C VAL A 126 10.66 0.32 -0.57
N ILE A 127 9.49 -0.30 -0.37
CA ILE A 127 8.84 -0.40 0.92
C ILE A 127 9.01 -1.84 1.40
N GLU A 128 9.76 -2.02 2.48
CA GLU A 128 9.97 -3.35 3.06
C GLU A 128 8.73 -3.82 3.82
N SER A 129 8.68 -5.13 4.11
CA SER A 129 7.55 -5.74 4.84
C SER A 129 7.36 -5.09 6.21
N GLY A 130 6.15 -4.65 6.52
CA GLY A 130 5.80 -3.95 7.75
C GLY A 130 6.06 -2.44 7.72
N ASP A 131 6.77 -1.95 6.70
CA ASP A 131 7.02 -0.52 6.50
C ASP A 131 5.92 0.12 5.64
N GLY A 132 5.86 1.45 5.65
CA GLY A 132 4.89 2.19 4.86
C GLY A 132 5.40 3.55 4.39
N VAL A 133 4.67 4.10 3.43
CA VAL A 133 4.81 5.49 3.01
C VAL A 133 3.50 6.21 3.28
N ILE A 134 3.55 7.30 4.03
CA ILE A 134 2.45 8.24 4.23
C ILE A 134 2.65 9.39 3.25
N TYR A 135 1.60 9.80 2.55
CA TYR A 135 1.74 10.82 1.50
C TYR A 135 0.49 11.68 1.34
N LYS A 136 0.69 12.87 0.77
CA LYS A 136 -0.38 13.77 0.39
C LYS A 136 -1.00 13.29 -0.92
N GLY A 137 -2.00 12.42 -0.82
CA GLY A 137 -2.55 11.67 -1.97
C GLY A 137 -3.05 12.54 -3.11
N CYS A 138 -3.65 13.69 -2.81
CA CYS A 138 -4.14 14.65 -3.80
C CYS A 138 -3.05 15.51 -4.44
N GLU A 139 -1.85 15.59 -3.84
CA GLU A 139 -0.80 16.53 -4.25
C GLU A 139 0.36 15.85 -4.98
N ILE A 140 0.65 14.57 -4.67
CA ILE A 140 1.77 13.87 -5.28
C ILE A 140 1.30 12.76 -6.21
N PRO A 141 1.64 12.80 -7.51
CA PRO A 141 1.41 11.68 -8.39
C PRO A 141 2.16 10.45 -7.92
N HIS A 142 1.49 9.31 -7.86
CA HIS A 142 2.10 8.06 -7.44
C HIS A 142 1.67 6.90 -8.34
N TRP A 143 2.54 5.89 -8.44
CA TRP A 143 2.37 4.79 -9.37
C TRP A 143 3.34 3.65 -9.09
N ARG A 144 3.10 2.48 -9.69
CA ARG A 144 4.03 1.36 -9.71
C ARG A 144 4.27 0.91 -11.15
N PRO A 145 5.53 0.63 -11.55
CA PRO A 145 5.81 0.05 -12.86
C PRO A 145 5.18 -1.33 -12.98
N VAL A 146 5.16 -1.88 -14.20
CA VAL A 146 4.74 -3.27 -14.40
C VAL A 146 5.51 -4.18 -13.46
N PHE A 147 4.79 -5.01 -12.73
CA PHE A 147 5.35 -6.05 -11.86
C PHE A 147 5.92 -7.18 -12.73
N ASN A 148 7.19 -7.06 -13.08
CA ASN A 148 7.86 -7.97 -14.00
C ASN A 148 8.24 -9.29 -13.34
N GLN A 149 7.22 -10.06 -12.99
CA GLN A 149 7.31 -11.38 -12.38
C GLN A 149 6.31 -12.33 -13.07
N PRO A 150 6.53 -13.65 -13.07
CA PRO A 150 5.51 -14.63 -13.39
C PRO A 150 4.25 -14.49 -12.51
N LYS A 151 3.10 -14.98 -12.99
CA LYS A 151 1.79 -14.77 -12.32
C LYS A 151 1.64 -15.46 -10.97
N GLU A 152 2.45 -16.46 -10.69
CA GLU A 152 2.48 -17.15 -9.39
C GLU A 152 3.16 -16.34 -8.27
N TYR A 153 3.89 -15.29 -8.62
CA TYR A 153 4.53 -14.39 -7.67
C TYR A 153 3.62 -13.19 -7.36
N TRP A 154 3.75 -12.65 -6.17
CA TRP A 154 2.80 -11.66 -5.68
C TRP A 154 3.42 -10.63 -4.71
N HIS A 155 2.73 -9.51 -4.60
CA HIS A 155 3.03 -8.43 -3.65
C HIS A 155 1.76 -7.98 -2.95
N HIS A 156 1.72 -8.12 -1.64
CA HIS A 156 0.57 -7.79 -0.80
C HIS A 156 0.73 -6.41 -0.17
N GLN A 157 -0.24 -5.54 -0.40
CA GLN A 157 -0.25 -4.15 -0.01
C GLN A 157 -1.53 -3.81 0.77
N LEU A 158 -1.39 -2.97 1.81
CA LEU A 158 -2.48 -2.35 2.55
C LEU A 158 -2.50 -0.85 2.25
N PHE A 159 -3.71 -0.31 2.07
CA PHE A 159 -3.97 1.11 1.82
C PHE A 159 -4.94 1.70 2.82
#